data_3517f536dafb646e07c75e31917283f7
#
_entry.id   3517f536dafb646e07c75e31917283f7
#
_cell.length_a   1.000
_cell.length_b   1.000
_cell.length_c   1.000
_cell.angle_alpha   90.00
_cell.angle_beta   90.00
_cell.angle_gamma   90.00
#
_symmetry.space_group_name_H-M   'P 1'
#
loop_
_entity.id
_entity.type
_entity.pdbx_description
1 polymer ?
#
loop_
_entity_poly.entity_id
_entity_poly.type
_entity_poly.pdbx_seq_one_letter_code
_entity_poly.pdbx_strand_id
1 'polypeptide(L)'
;MTFGEKFKAERKKRNLTQQQTAEGLGLTRKMITLYESGQSYPRSEKAYKKIADFFEVDLNYLMGRDEAFVVRATEQYGSRGKKQAQDLIDDMSGLFAGGTLTSQDEDALMQALQDIYWEAKARNIENYTP
;
A
#
# COMPACT_ATOMS: atom_id res chain seq x y z
N MET A 1 -10.45 -3.47 5.31
CA MET A 1 -10.64 -2.12 4.73
C MET A 1 -9.43 -1.74 3.91
N THR A 2 -9.64 -1.13 2.76
CA THR A 2 -8.56 -0.59 1.93
C THR A 2 -8.02 0.70 2.54
N PHE A 3 -6.85 1.15 2.05
CA PHE A 3 -6.30 2.45 2.46
C PHE A 3 -7.31 3.58 2.26
N GLY A 4 -7.94 3.65 1.08
CA GLY A 4 -8.91 4.69 0.77
C GLY A 4 -10.11 4.71 1.71
N GLU A 5 -10.62 3.53 2.05
CA GLU A 5 -11.71 3.40 3.01
C GLU A 5 -11.30 3.85 4.40
N LYS A 6 -10.09 3.48 4.84
CA LYS A 6 -9.54 3.90 6.13
C LYS A 6 -9.34 5.42 6.18
N PHE A 7 -8.80 5.98 5.10
CA PHE A 7 -8.59 7.42 4.97
C PHE A 7 -9.91 8.18 5.11
N LYS A 8 -10.91 7.75 4.34
CA LYS A 8 -12.24 8.37 4.37
C LYS A 8 -12.89 8.26 5.75
N ALA A 9 -12.78 7.09 6.39
CA ALA A 9 -13.33 6.87 7.73
C ALA A 9 -12.68 7.80 8.76
N GLU A 10 -11.35 7.94 8.72
CA GLU A 10 -10.63 8.81 9.65
C GLU A 10 -10.95 10.28 9.41
N ARG A 11 -11.11 10.68 8.17
CA ARG A 11 -11.52 12.04 7.82
C ARG A 11 -12.92 12.36 8.37
N LYS A 12 -13.88 11.47 8.12
CA LYS A 12 -15.27 11.66 8.56
C LYS A 12 -15.41 11.65 10.08
N LYS A 13 -14.65 10.78 10.74
CA LYS A 13 -14.62 10.71 12.21
C LYS A 13 -14.26 12.05 12.83
N ARG A 14 -13.45 12.86 12.15
CA ARG A 14 -13.01 14.17 12.61
C ARG A 14 -13.83 15.32 12.05
N ASN A 15 -14.91 15.00 11.36
CA ASN A 15 -15.81 15.98 10.73
C ASN A 15 -15.06 16.93 9.77
N LEU A 16 -14.07 16.39 9.07
CA LEU A 16 -13.30 17.16 8.09
C LEU A 16 -13.85 16.95 6.68
N THR A 17 -13.90 18.04 5.90
CA THR A 17 -14.19 17.95 4.48
C THR A 17 -12.96 17.49 3.72
N GLN A 18 -13.13 17.04 2.47
CA GLN A 18 -12.00 16.71 1.61
C GLN A 18 -11.08 17.92 1.43
N GLN A 19 -11.64 19.11 1.27
CA GLN A 19 -10.85 20.34 1.10
C GLN A 19 -10.04 20.67 2.35
N GLN A 20 -10.64 20.54 3.54
CA GLN A 20 -9.94 20.80 4.81
C GLN A 20 -8.78 19.81 5.00
N THR A 21 -9.01 18.55 4.65
CA THR A 21 -7.98 17.52 4.74
C THR A 21 -6.84 17.78 3.76
N ALA A 22 -7.17 18.20 2.54
CA ALA A 22 -6.19 18.56 1.54
C ALA A 22 -5.31 19.71 2.02
N GLU A 23 -5.91 20.74 2.57
CA GLU A 23 -5.18 21.90 3.11
C GLU A 23 -4.26 21.46 4.26
N GLY A 24 -4.75 20.64 5.16
CA GLY A 24 -3.95 20.16 6.30
C GLY A 24 -2.77 19.30 5.88
N LEU A 25 -2.90 18.56 4.81
CA LEU A 25 -1.84 17.67 4.30
C LEU A 25 -0.95 18.34 3.23
N GLY A 26 -1.30 19.56 2.79
CA GLY A 26 -0.58 20.20 1.71
C GLY A 26 -0.80 19.52 0.35
N LEU A 27 -1.97 18.93 0.17
CA LEU A 27 -2.35 18.23 -1.06
C LEU A 27 -3.53 18.94 -1.73
N THR A 28 -3.86 18.52 -2.94
CA THR A 28 -5.05 19.02 -3.64
C THR A 28 -6.27 18.20 -3.26
N ARG A 29 -7.47 18.79 -3.37
CA ARG A 29 -8.71 18.06 -3.16
C ARG A 29 -8.82 16.88 -4.12
N LYS A 30 -8.35 17.04 -5.35
CA LYS A 30 -8.34 15.95 -6.33
C LYS A 30 -7.56 14.75 -5.82
N MET A 31 -6.41 14.98 -5.20
CA MET A 31 -5.60 13.89 -4.64
C MET A 31 -6.34 13.16 -3.53
N ILE A 32 -7.05 13.89 -2.66
CA ILE A 32 -7.86 13.27 -1.61
C ILE A 32 -8.95 12.39 -2.23
N THR A 33 -9.63 12.88 -3.27
CA THR A 33 -10.63 12.11 -3.98
C THR A 33 -10.06 10.82 -4.56
N LEU A 34 -8.87 10.90 -5.16
CA LEU A 34 -8.19 9.72 -5.73
C LEU A 34 -7.80 8.72 -4.65
N TYR A 35 -7.32 9.18 -3.51
CA TYR A 35 -7.01 8.29 -2.38
C TYR A 35 -8.26 7.56 -1.88
N GLU A 36 -9.35 8.30 -1.67
CA GLU A 36 -10.57 7.72 -1.11
C GLU A 36 -11.26 6.76 -2.07
N SER A 37 -11.11 6.96 -3.37
CA SER A 37 -11.67 6.07 -4.40
C SER A 37 -10.82 4.84 -4.68
N GLY A 38 -9.57 4.81 -4.18
CA GLY A 38 -8.65 3.72 -4.45
C GLY A 38 -7.93 3.83 -5.79
N GLN A 39 -8.08 4.95 -6.50
CA GLN A 39 -7.40 5.16 -7.78
C GLN A 39 -5.94 5.57 -7.61
N SER A 40 -5.56 6.05 -6.44
CA SER A 40 -4.18 6.43 -6.14
C SER A 40 -3.84 6.07 -4.70
N TYR A 41 -2.56 5.89 -4.44
CA TYR A 41 -2.01 5.57 -3.13
C TYR A 41 -0.81 6.47 -2.85
N PRO A 42 -0.49 6.73 -1.58
CA PRO A 42 0.76 7.43 -1.26
C PRO A 42 1.95 6.67 -1.84
N ARG A 43 2.93 7.40 -2.37
CA ARG A 43 4.04 6.81 -3.14
C ARG A 43 5.24 6.39 -2.30
N SER A 44 5.24 6.72 -1.01
CA SER A 44 6.38 6.43 -0.14
C SER A 44 5.89 6.18 1.28
N GLU A 45 6.72 5.53 2.08
CA GLU A 45 6.44 5.37 3.50
C GLU A 45 6.34 6.73 4.19
N LYS A 46 7.17 7.69 3.78
CA LYS A 46 7.14 9.06 4.31
C LYS A 46 5.78 9.72 4.07
N ALA A 47 5.18 9.52 2.90
CA ALA A 47 3.85 10.05 2.59
C ALA A 47 2.77 9.40 3.45
N TYR A 48 2.83 8.08 3.64
CA TYR A 48 1.91 7.38 4.56
C TYR A 48 2.07 7.89 5.99
N LYS A 49 3.31 8.09 6.43
CA LYS A 49 3.59 8.58 7.78
C LYS A 49 3.02 9.97 8.00
N LYS A 50 3.13 10.85 7.01
CA LYS A 50 2.56 12.20 7.08
C LYS A 50 1.05 12.16 7.29
N ILE A 51 0.36 11.25 6.58
CA ILE A 51 -1.08 11.06 6.73
C ILE A 51 -1.42 10.50 8.10
N ALA A 52 -0.66 9.50 8.55
CA ALA A 52 -0.86 8.89 9.87
C ALA A 52 -0.69 9.92 10.99
N ASP A 53 0.33 10.76 10.89
CA ASP A 53 0.58 11.83 11.86
C ASP A 53 -0.55 12.87 11.84
N PHE A 54 -1.04 13.22 10.66
CA PHE A 54 -2.16 14.16 10.53
C PHE A 54 -3.42 13.66 11.23
N PHE A 55 -3.76 12.39 11.05
CA PHE A 55 -4.92 11.78 11.71
C PHE A 55 -4.62 11.27 13.12
N GLU A 56 -3.37 11.32 13.56
CA GLU A 56 -2.92 10.79 14.85
C GLU A 56 -3.27 9.30 15.01
N VAL A 57 -3.01 8.53 13.96
CA VAL A 57 -3.18 7.08 13.95
C VAL A 57 -1.86 6.39 13.69
N ASP A 58 -1.80 5.09 14.00
CA ASP A 58 -0.61 4.27 13.78
C ASP A 58 -0.36 4.11 12.28
N LEU A 59 0.90 4.24 11.87
CA LEU A 59 1.32 4.03 10.49
C LEU A 59 0.90 2.64 9.98
N ASN A 60 1.06 1.61 10.81
CA ASN A 60 0.72 0.24 10.45
C ASN A 60 -0.79 0.02 10.27
N TYR A 61 -1.60 0.90 10.83
CA TYR A 61 -3.05 0.87 10.57
C TYR A 61 -3.34 1.32 9.14
N LEU A 62 -2.71 2.41 8.68
CA LEU A 62 -2.95 2.93 7.34
C LEU A 62 -2.23 2.15 6.25
N MET A 63 -0.98 1.78 6.50
CA MET A 63 -0.13 1.07 5.55
C MET A 63 -0.03 -0.39 5.97
N GLY A 64 -0.89 -1.23 5.41
CA GLY A 64 -0.87 -2.66 5.66
C GLY A 64 0.35 -3.32 5.01
N ARG A 65 0.49 -4.64 5.25
CA ARG A 65 1.61 -5.43 4.72
C ARG A 65 1.73 -5.30 3.19
N ASP A 66 0.62 -5.39 2.48
CA ASP A 66 0.64 -5.40 1.02
C ASP A 66 0.96 -4.02 0.46
N GLU A 67 0.42 -2.95 1.05
CA GLU A 67 0.79 -1.59 0.68
C GLU A 67 2.27 -1.33 0.97
N ALA A 68 2.77 -1.79 2.10
CA ALA A 68 4.18 -1.65 2.46
C ALA A 68 5.08 -2.37 1.46
N PHE A 69 4.67 -3.54 1.01
CA PHE A 69 5.39 -4.32 0.00
C PHE A 69 5.53 -3.54 -1.32
N VAL A 70 4.41 -2.97 -1.82
CA VAL A 70 4.41 -2.18 -3.05
C VAL A 70 5.26 -0.92 -2.90
N VAL A 71 5.14 -0.22 -1.77
CA VAL A 71 5.94 0.99 -1.49
C VAL A 71 7.43 0.67 -1.51
N ARG A 72 7.86 -0.39 -0.81
CA ARG A 72 9.26 -0.78 -0.77
C ARG A 72 9.79 -1.18 -2.14
N ALA A 73 8.99 -1.93 -2.90
CA ALA A 73 9.37 -2.32 -4.26
C ALA A 73 9.53 -1.09 -5.16
N THR A 74 8.65 -0.10 -5.01
CA THR A 74 8.73 1.15 -5.75
C THR A 74 9.99 1.94 -5.38
N GLU A 75 10.30 2.03 -4.09
CA GLU A 75 11.46 2.78 -3.60
C GLU A 75 12.77 2.14 -4.04
N GLN A 76 12.84 0.82 -4.07
CA GLN A 76 14.06 0.10 -4.42
C GLN A 76 14.25 -0.11 -5.92
N TYR A 77 13.18 -0.33 -6.67
CA TYR A 77 13.25 -0.75 -8.06
C TYR A 77 12.43 0.11 -9.01
N GLY A 78 11.88 1.23 -8.55
CA GLY A 78 11.14 2.17 -9.38
C GLY A 78 9.80 1.63 -9.88
N SER A 79 9.34 2.15 -11.01
CA SER A 79 8.04 1.80 -11.56
C SER A 79 7.91 0.32 -11.95
N ARG A 80 9.01 -0.30 -12.35
CA ARG A 80 9.03 -1.73 -12.69
C ARG A 80 8.79 -2.58 -11.44
N GLY A 81 9.44 -2.23 -10.32
CA GLY A 81 9.22 -2.90 -9.04
C GLY A 81 7.78 -2.73 -8.55
N LYS A 82 7.26 -1.51 -8.68
CA LYS A 82 5.87 -1.22 -8.33
C LYS A 82 4.90 -2.11 -9.09
N LYS A 83 5.08 -2.23 -10.41
CA LYS A 83 4.22 -3.05 -11.25
C LYS A 83 4.30 -4.53 -10.88
N GLN A 84 5.51 -5.04 -10.68
CA GLN A 84 5.70 -6.44 -10.30
C GLN A 84 5.05 -6.77 -8.97
N ALA A 85 5.23 -5.90 -7.98
CA ALA A 85 4.64 -6.10 -6.65
C ALA A 85 3.12 -6.02 -6.69
N GLN A 86 2.57 -5.05 -7.42
CA GLN A 86 1.12 -4.90 -7.54
C GLN A 86 0.50 -6.09 -8.29
N ASP A 87 1.13 -6.55 -9.37
CA ASP A 87 0.66 -7.72 -10.12
C ASP A 87 0.64 -8.97 -9.23
N LEU A 88 1.66 -9.16 -8.39
CA LEU A 88 1.71 -10.28 -7.47
C LEU A 88 0.53 -10.25 -6.49
N ILE A 89 0.26 -9.09 -5.91
CA ILE A 89 -0.86 -8.93 -4.99
C ILE A 89 -2.20 -9.18 -5.69
N ASP A 90 -2.38 -8.62 -6.88
CA ASP A 90 -3.63 -8.76 -7.64
C ASP A 90 -3.87 -10.22 -8.04
N ASP A 91 -2.84 -10.91 -8.52
CA ASP A 91 -2.93 -12.32 -8.91
C ASP A 91 -3.29 -13.21 -7.72
N MET A 92 -2.66 -12.99 -6.56
CA MET A 92 -2.94 -13.76 -5.36
C MET A 92 -4.33 -13.47 -4.81
N SER A 93 -4.76 -12.20 -4.84
CA SER A 93 -6.11 -11.83 -4.43
C SER A 93 -7.16 -12.54 -5.29
N GLY A 94 -6.89 -12.66 -6.59
CA GLY A 94 -7.75 -13.40 -7.50
C GLY A 94 -7.86 -14.89 -7.15
N LEU A 95 -6.74 -15.51 -6.80
CA LEU A 95 -6.72 -16.91 -6.37
C LEU A 95 -7.46 -17.11 -5.04
N PHE A 96 -7.28 -16.18 -4.10
CA PHE A 96 -7.93 -16.25 -2.79
C PHE A 96 -9.45 -16.06 -2.87
N ALA A 97 -9.94 -15.38 -3.89
CA ALA A 97 -11.36 -15.18 -4.10
C ALA A 97 -12.14 -16.49 -4.26
N GLY A 98 -11.43 -17.60 -4.57
CA GLY A 98 -12.03 -18.94 -4.62
C GLY A 98 -12.48 -19.48 -3.27
N GLY A 99 -12.02 -18.91 -2.16
CA GLY A 99 -12.53 -19.22 -0.82
C GLY A 99 -12.15 -20.56 -0.24
N THR A 100 -11.11 -21.20 -0.76
CA THR A 100 -10.67 -22.54 -0.30
C THR A 100 -9.67 -22.47 0.86
N LEU A 101 -9.07 -21.30 1.11
CA LEU A 101 -8.08 -21.10 2.17
C LEU A 101 -8.69 -20.28 3.30
N THR A 102 -8.21 -20.54 4.51
CA THR A 102 -8.55 -19.67 5.65
C THR A 102 -7.81 -18.33 5.52
N SER A 103 -8.29 -17.29 6.20
CA SER A 103 -7.60 -15.99 6.23
C SER A 103 -6.16 -16.13 6.72
N GLN A 104 -5.94 -17.00 7.70
CA GLN A 104 -4.62 -17.26 8.25
C GLN A 104 -3.70 -17.90 7.19
N ASP A 105 -4.21 -18.85 6.41
CA ASP A 105 -3.46 -19.49 5.34
C ASP A 105 -3.14 -18.50 4.21
N GLU A 106 -4.09 -17.63 3.87
CA GLU A 106 -3.88 -16.57 2.88
C GLU A 106 -2.77 -15.62 3.30
N ASP A 107 -2.76 -15.21 4.57
CA ASP A 107 -1.72 -14.32 5.11
C ASP A 107 -0.36 -14.98 5.08
N ALA A 108 -0.27 -16.24 5.48
CA ALA A 108 0.98 -16.99 5.48
C ALA A 108 1.54 -17.16 4.05
N LEU A 109 0.66 -17.46 3.09
CA LEU A 109 1.06 -17.62 1.70
C LEU A 109 1.52 -16.30 1.09
N MET A 110 0.79 -15.21 1.35
CA MET A 110 1.17 -13.89 0.84
C MET A 110 2.52 -13.44 1.40
N GLN A 111 2.76 -13.68 2.70
CA GLN A 111 4.05 -13.36 3.30
C GLN A 111 5.19 -14.16 2.65
N ALA A 112 4.98 -15.45 2.43
CA ALA A 112 5.98 -16.29 1.81
C ALA A 112 6.31 -15.82 0.38
N LEU A 113 5.30 -15.42 -0.39
CA LEU A 113 5.50 -14.93 -1.75
C LEU A 113 6.24 -13.60 -1.79
N GLN A 114 5.96 -12.70 -0.86
CA GLN A 114 6.69 -11.43 -0.75
C GLN A 114 8.15 -11.68 -0.38
N ASP A 115 8.42 -12.62 0.51
CA ASP A 115 9.79 -12.99 0.88
C ASP A 115 10.53 -13.57 -0.34
N ILE A 116 9.87 -14.41 -1.12
CA ILE A 116 10.44 -14.98 -2.35
C ILE A 116 10.76 -13.89 -3.37
N TYR A 117 9.90 -12.89 -3.49
CA TYR A 117 10.14 -11.76 -4.37
C TYR A 117 11.46 -11.04 -4.02
N TRP A 118 11.65 -10.71 -2.75
CA TRP A 118 12.86 -10.03 -2.30
C TRP A 118 14.11 -10.88 -2.55
N GLU A 119 14.03 -12.16 -2.26
CA GLU A 119 15.12 -13.11 -2.48
C GLU A 119 15.48 -13.20 -3.95
N ALA A 120 14.48 -13.30 -4.83
CA ALA A 120 14.70 -13.35 -6.27
C ALA A 120 15.34 -12.07 -6.81
N LYS A 121 14.90 -10.90 -6.30
CA LYS A 121 15.49 -9.62 -6.69
C LYS A 121 16.95 -9.50 -6.26
N ALA A 122 17.27 -9.93 -5.05
CA ALA A 122 18.64 -9.93 -4.55
C ALA A 122 19.56 -10.80 -5.42
N ARG A 123 19.09 -11.99 -5.81
CA ARG A 123 19.85 -12.89 -6.68
C ARG A 123 20.06 -12.29 -8.07
N ASN A 124 19.05 -11.63 -8.63
CA ASN A 124 19.17 -10.98 -9.93
C ASN A 124 20.24 -9.87 -9.91
N ILE A 125 20.27 -9.08 -8.85
CA ILE A 125 21.28 -8.02 -8.70
C ILE A 125 22.67 -8.63 -8.65
N GLU A 126 22.86 -9.69 -7.87
CA GLU A 126 24.15 -10.38 -7.78
C GLU A 126 24.59 -10.95 -9.12
N ASN A 127 23.64 -11.52 -9.88
CA ASN A 127 23.95 -12.14 -11.18
C ASN A 127 24.27 -11.14 -12.28
N TYR A 128 23.74 -9.90 -12.19
CA TYR A 128 23.91 -8.88 -13.21
C TYR A 128 24.94 -7.80 -12.83
N THR A 129 25.47 -7.84 -11.63
CA THR A 129 26.54 -6.89 -11.24
C THR A 129 27.86 -7.35 -11.84
N PRO A 130 28.51 -6.52 -12.66
CA PRO A 130 29.81 -6.88 -13.28
C PRO A 130 30.93 -7.03 -12.25
#